data_66f2052e9c5c49da5ade67d729eb1de9
#
_entry.id   66f2052e9c5c49da5ade67d729eb1de9
#
_cell.length_a   1.000
_cell.length_b   1.000
_cell.length_c   1.000
_cell.angle_alpha   90.00
_cell.angle_beta   90.00
_cell.angle_gamma   90.00
#
_symmetry.space_group_name_H-M   'P 1'
#
loop_
_entity.id
_entity.type
_entity.pdbx_description
1 polymer ?
#
loop_
_entity_poly.entity_id
_entity_poly.type
_entity_poly.pdbx_seq_one_letter_code
_entity_poly.pdbx_strand_id
1 'polypeptide(L)'
;MKIKMGGGGPKKRILFYLDSLIMGGAEKIGIDYLNLLNEIGQYDIFLVINENNGERGNVLIDRIPKNIKYQFIIKEKTMERLNYYKEKRKKNSLYKIMYTFYRKKKRFERRNIKKILENETYDILIDFQGRIPFNLLDRKIIVWQHLPSGEIKDKVGLRKYLNKLGKKIVICNDMKKSIENATPDLVDSKVKMIYNFFDIEKMKQLSENYSKLTSKEKELIKDRYFFACCRIDRQKDLDTLIESYKILKEQYNIKEKLYIAGIGDEKERLESLVKSYNLEKEIVFLGLQLNPYVWMKNAKFFVHSSHYEGLPTVVIEGLITNGMVISSDCPTGPREILEDGKVGILFPVGDRNGLAKVILKVLNNEDLVEKYREEAKKRIEDFSKERMKKEIIELLDEI
;
A
#
# COMPACT_ATOMS: atom_id res chain seq x y z
N MET A 1 20.94 -24.06 -10.32
CA MET A 1 22.04 -23.53 -9.51
C MET A 1 21.71 -23.83 -8.05
N LYS A 2 22.42 -24.72 -7.39
CA LYS A 2 22.18 -25.10 -5.98
C LYS A 2 22.60 -23.91 -5.11
N ILE A 3 21.63 -23.30 -4.42
CA ILE A 3 21.90 -22.32 -3.38
C ILE A 3 22.67 -23.08 -2.28
N LYS A 4 23.94 -22.73 -2.05
CA LYS A 4 24.72 -23.23 -0.92
C LYS A 4 23.98 -22.84 0.35
N MET A 5 23.43 -23.80 1.06
CA MET A 5 23.04 -23.61 2.45
C MET A 5 24.31 -23.32 3.24
N GLY A 6 24.47 -22.08 3.67
CA GLY A 6 25.66 -21.58 4.32
C GLY A 6 25.89 -22.23 5.68
N GLY A 7 27.09 -22.70 5.89
CA GLY A 7 27.62 -23.12 7.20
C GLY A 7 27.63 -21.95 8.19
N GLY A 8 27.58 -22.29 9.49
CA GLY A 8 27.33 -21.45 10.64
C GLY A 8 28.32 -20.31 10.96
N GLY A 9 28.35 -19.32 10.09
CA GLY A 9 28.92 -18.00 10.44
C GLY A 9 27.92 -17.14 11.24
N PRO A 10 28.36 -16.09 11.91
CA PRO A 10 27.46 -15.19 12.61
C PRO A 10 26.46 -14.57 11.61
N LYS A 11 25.16 -14.63 11.95
CA LYS A 11 24.10 -14.03 11.11
C LYS A 11 24.29 -12.53 11.05
N LYS A 12 24.11 -11.90 9.85
CA LYS A 12 24.03 -10.44 9.74
C LYS A 12 22.87 -9.93 10.61
N ARG A 13 23.13 -8.89 11.42
CA ARG A 13 22.12 -8.26 12.28
C ARG A 13 21.42 -7.14 11.52
N ILE A 14 20.10 -7.24 11.43
CA ILE A 14 19.24 -6.23 10.78
C ILE A 14 18.43 -5.51 11.85
N LEU A 15 18.57 -4.19 11.92
CA LEU A 15 17.62 -3.33 12.61
C LEU A 15 16.55 -2.91 11.62
N PHE A 16 15.31 -3.39 11.82
CA PHE A 16 14.18 -3.07 10.96
C PHE A 16 13.33 -1.98 11.62
N TYR A 17 13.13 -0.84 10.96
CA TYR A 17 12.41 0.30 11.49
C TYR A 17 11.10 0.54 10.77
N LEU A 18 9.99 0.57 11.54
CA LEU A 18 8.64 0.91 11.09
C LEU A 18 8.10 2.13 11.84
N ASP A 19 7.27 2.95 11.17
CA ASP A 19 6.66 4.12 11.80
C ASP A 19 5.51 3.70 12.75
N SER A 20 4.67 2.75 12.36
CA SER A 20 3.54 2.29 13.17
C SER A 20 3.09 0.88 12.76
N LEU A 21 2.12 0.32 13.50
CA LEU A 21 1.47 -0.96 13.21
C LEU A 21 -0.04 -0.80 12.93
N ILE A 22 -0.44 0.35 12.45
CA ILE A 22 -1.83 0.61 12.06
C ILE A 22 -2.19 -0.13 10.76
N MET A 23 -3.48 -0.19 10.42
CA MET A 23 -3.94 -0.76 9.15
C MET A 23 -3.68 0.23 8.01
N GLY A 24 -2.49 0.17 7.43
CA GLY A 24 -2.07 0.97 6.27
C GLY A 24 -1.33 0.11 5.24
N GLY A 25 -1.29 0.57 3.97
CA GLY A 25 -0.63 -0.18 2.90
C GLY A 25 0.87 -0.37 3.15
N ALA A 26 1.59 0.69 3.51
CA ALA A 26 3.02 0.63 3.78
C ALA A 26 3.35 -0.20 5.03
N GLU A 27 2.52 -0.10 6.08
CA GLU A 27 2.67 -0.86 7.32
C GLU A 27 2.48 -2.36 7.07
N LYS A 28 1.43 -2.73 6.31
CA LYS A 28 1.17 -4.13 5.93
C LYS A 28 2.36 -4.70 5.15
N ILE A 29 2.81 -4.00 4.12
CA ILE A 29 3.97 -4.41 3.31
C ILE A 29 5.24 -4.49 4.17
N GLY A 30 5.46 -3.56 5.10
CA GLY A 30 6.60 -3.60 6.03
C GLY A 30 6.61 -4.88 6.88
N ILE A 31 5.46 -5.29 7.40
CA ILE A 31 5.32 -6.56 8.13
C ILE A 31 5.52 -7.76 7.20
N ASP A 32 5.05 -7.70 5.95
CA ASP A 32 5.26 -8.78 4.98
C ASP A 32 6.76 -8.92 4.66
N TYR A 33 7.51 -7.82 4.49
CA TYR A 33 8.98 -7.84 4.34
C TYR A 33 9.69 -8.36 5.60
N LEU A 34 9.25 -7.97 6.80
CA LEU A 34 9.79 -8.49 8.06
C LEU A 34 9.63 -10.02 8.14
N ASN A 35 8.45 -10.52 7.78
CA ASN A 35 8.16 -11.95 7.73
C ASN A 35 9.03 -12.67 6.68
N LEU A 36 9.20 -12.08 5.48
CA LEU A 36 10.05 -12.62 4.43
C LEU A 36 11.50 -12.73 4.89
N LEU A 37 12.06 -11.69 5.52
CA LEU A 37 13.43 -11.72 6.06
C LEU A 37 13.60 -12.78 7.16
N ASN A 38 12.60 -12.92 8.03
CA ASN A 38 12.60 -13.97 9.07
C ASN A 38 12.54 -15.38 8.46
N GLU A 39 11.74 -15.57 7.42
CA GLU A 39 11.62 -16.86 6.69
C GLU A 39 12.91 -17.24 5.95
N ILE A 40 13.66 -16.26 5.41
CA ILE A 40 14.98 -16.48 4.81
C ILE A 40 15.94 -17.11 5.84
N GLY A 41 15.81 -16.75 7.13
CA GLY A 41 16.51 -17.41 8.23
C GLY A 41 18.00 -17.06 8.38
N GLN A 42 18.56 -16.24 7.50
CA GLN A 42 19.99 -15.87 7.47
C GLN A 42 20.32 -14.64 8.32
N TYR A 43 19.31 -13.98 8.89
CA TYR A 43 19.44 -12.69 9.58
C TYR A 43 19.00 -12.80 11.04
N ASP A 44 19.65 -12.03 11.91
CA ASP A 44 19.20 -11.73 13.27
C ASP A 44 18.48 -10.38 13.23
N ILE A 45 17.16 -10.38 13.47
CA ILE A 45 16.32 -9.20 13.24
C ILE A 45 15.84 -8.61 14.55
N PHE A 46 16.06 -7.29 14.72
CA PHE A 46 15.49 -6.51 15.80
C PHE A 46 14.55 -5.43 15.21
N LEU A 47 13.27 -5.44 15.64
CA LEU A 47 12.26 -4.52 15.12
C LEU A 47 12.12 -3.31 16.04
N VAL A 48 12.25 -2.12 15.46
CA VAL A 48 11.99 -0.84 16.14
C VAL A 48 10.75 -0.20 15.54
N ILE A 49 9.77 0.14 16.38
CA ILE A 49 8.51 0.75 15.97
C ILE A 49 8.42 2.14 16.59
N ASN A 50 8.20 3.15 15.75
CA ASN A 50 8.19 4.53 16.23
C ASN A 50 7.00 4.82 17.14
N GLU A 51 5.76 4.45 16.75
CA GLU A 51 4.53 4.81 17.45
C GLU A 51 3.84 3.61 18.09
N ASN A 52 3.61 3.67 19.41
CA ASN A 52 2.74 2.71 20.09
C ASN A 52 1.31 3.28 20.15
N ASN A 53 0.43 2.76 19.32
CA ASN A 53 -0.97 3.19 19.24
C ASN A 53 -1.91 2.37 20.14
N GLY A 54 -1.37 1.57 21.08
CA GLY A 54 -2.14 0.69 21.98
C GLY A 54 -2.71 -0.54 21.26
N GLU A 55 -3.36 -1.41 22.01
CA GLU A 55 -3.92 -2.67 21.48
C GLU A 55 -4.88 -2.45 20.31
N ARG A 56 -5.76 -1.45 20.40
CA ARG A 56 -6.74 -1.16 19.35
C ARG A 56 -6.15 -0.52 18.10
N GLY A 57 -4.98 0.13 18.23
CA GLY A 57 -4.32 0.82 17.12
C GLY A 57 -3.22 0.01 16.47
N ASN A 58 -2.57 -0.89 17.21
CA ASN A 58 -1.48 -1.74 16.70
C ASN A 58 -2.01 -3.04 16.06
N VAL A 59 -2.94 -2.92 15.11
CA VAL A 59 -3.68 -4.05 14.52
C VAL A 59 -2.81 -5.08 13.79
N LEU A 60 -1.57 -4.74 13.46
CA LEU A 60 -0.61 -5.63 12.81
C LEU A 60 0.34 -6.33 13.79
N ILE A 61 0.21 -6.11 15.10
CA ILE A 61 1.15 -6.63 16.10
C ILE A 61 1.19 -8.16 16.12
N ASP A 62 0.05 -8.82 15.98
CA ASP A 62 -0.06 -10.28 15.97
C ASP A 62 0.55 -10.93 14.71
N ARG A 63 0.93 -10.13 13.70
CA ARG A 63 1.61 -10.61 12.50
C ARG A 63 3.13 -10.59 12.62
N ILE A 64 3.68 -10.04 13.70
CA ILE A 64 5.12 -10.07 13.98
C ILE A 64 5.50 -11.52 14.36
N PRO A 65 6.54 -12.12 13.74
CA PRO A 65 7.04 -13.43 14.15
C PRO A 65 7.43 -13.47 15.62
N LYS A 66 7.02 -14.50 16.35
CA LYS A 66 7.23 -14.64 17.80
C LYS A 66 8.70 -14.64 18.24
N ASN A 67 9.60 -15.00 17.37
CA ASN A 67 11.05 -15.01 17.59
C ASN A 67 11.69 -13.64 17.37
N ILE A 68 11.00 -12.65 16.80
CA ILE A 68 11.53 -11.31 16.60
C ILE A 68 11.25 -10.46 17.84
N LYS A 69 12.34 -9.95 18.42
CA LYS A 69 12.26 -8.97 19.49
C LYS A 69 11.92 -7.61 18.93
N TYR A 70 11.07 -6.86 19.62
CA TYR A 70 10.71 -5.50 19.20
C TYR A 70 10.60 -4.52 20.36
N GLN A 71 10.72 -3.24 20.03
CA GLN A 71 10.48 -2.14 20.99
C GLN A 71 9.81 -0.94 20.32
N PHE A 72 9.00 -0.22 21.10
CA PHE A 72 8.41 1.05 20.70
C PHE A 72 9.26 2.23 21.18
N ILE A 73 9.35 3.29 20.35
CA ILE A 73 10.06 4.53 20.70
C ILE A 73 9.13 5.48 21.48
N ILE A 74 7.94 5.73 20.93
CA ILE A 74 6.95 6.63 21.51
C ILE A 74 5.98 5.80 22.33
N LYS A 75 5.80 6.22 23.60
CA LYS A 75 4.98 5.48 24.57
C LYS A 75 3.50 5.56 24.19
N GLU A 76 2.76 4.47 24.44
CA GLU A 76 1.32 4.35 24.24
C GLU A 76 0.56 5.53 24.85
N LYS A 77 0.78 5.82 26.13
CA LYS A 77 0.15 6.95 26.84
C LYS A 77 0.37 8.30 26.12
N THR A 78 1.49 8.49 25.43
CA THR A 78 1.75 9.73 24.67
C THR A 78 0.91 9.77 23.41
N MET A 79 0.77 8.64 22.71
CA MET A 79 -0.07 8.53 21.50
C MET A 79 -1.56 8.65 21.82
N GLU A 80 -2.07 7.95 22.85
CA GLU A 80 -3.45 8.05 23.32
C GLU A 80 -3.84 9.50 23.63
N ARG A 81 -3.03 10.18 24.45
CA ARG A 81 -3.28 11.57 24.82
C ARG A 81 -3.20 12.51 23.61
N LEU A 82 -2.24 12.30 22.73
CA LEU A 82 -2.11 13.10 21.49
C LEU A 82 -3.37 12.96 20.63
N ASN A 83 -3.86 11.75 20.40
CA ASN A 83 -5.05 11.48 19.60
C ASN A 83 -6.31 12.06 20.25
N TYR A 84 -6.49 11.85 21.56
CA TYR A 84 -7.59 12.45 22.32
C TYR A 84 -7.67 13.98 22.16
N TYR A 85 -6.53 14.67 22.35
CA TYR A 85 -6.50 16.12 22.23
C TYR A 85 -6.55 16.60 20.77
N LYS A 86 -6.09 15.79 19.81
CA LYS A 86 -6.22 16.09 18.38
C LYS A 86 -7.69 16.19 17.96
N GLU A 87 -8.53 15.28 18.41
CA GLU A 87 -9.97 15.32 18.11
C GLU A 87 -10.67 16.51 18.77
N LYS A 88 -10.30 16.81 20.02
CA LYS A 88 -10.98 17.86 20.81
C LYS A 88 -10.40 19.26 20.64
N ARG A 89 -9.28 19.43 19.93
CA ARG A 89 -8.56 20.73 19.83
C ARG A 89 -9.37 21.89 19.25
N LYS A 90 -10.46 21.60 18.51
CA LYS A 90 -11.36 22.62 17.96
C LYS A 90 -12.39 23.11 18.98
N LYS A 91 -12.59 22.43 20.12
CA LYS A 91 -13.62 22.74 21.11
C LYS A 91 -13.25 23.92 22.04
N ASN A 92 -11.99 24.01 22.46
CA ASN A 92 -11.50 25.12 23.28
C ASN A 92 -9.96 25.24 23.24
N SER A 93 -9.46 26.38 23.80
CA SER A 93 -8.04 26.73 23.85
C SER A 93 -7.20 25.74 24.70
N LEU A 94 -7.74 25.22 25.80
CA LEU A 94 -7.05 24.28 26.69
C LEU A 94 -6.70 22.97 25.93
N TYR A 95 -7.65 22.41 25.17
CA TYR A 95 -7.39 21.23 24.36
C TYR A 95 -6.35 21.48 23.26
N LYS A 96 -6.31 22.69 22.70
CA LYS A 96 -5.27 23.09 21.73
C LYS A 96 -3.87 23.17 22.38
N ILE A 97 -3.78 23.69 23.61
CA ILE A 97 -2.54 23.73 24.39
C ILE A 97 -2.06 22.30 24.70
N MET A 98 -2.96 21.45 25.23
CA MET A 98 -2.64 20.06 25.55
C MET A 98 -2.22 19.26 24.31
N TYR A 99 -2.88 19.45 23.16
CA TYR A 99 -2.46 18.89 21.90
C TYR A 99 -1.02 19.30 21.54
N THR A 100 -0.71 20.61 21.67
CA THR A 100 0.62 21.12 21.36
C THR A 100 1.68 20.55 22.30
N PHE A 101 1.36 20.41 23.60
CA PHE A 101 2.23 19.77 24.58
C PHE A 101 2.55 18.32 24.19
N TYR A 102 1.53 17.49 23.93
CA TYR A 102 1.75 16.08 23.57
C TYR A 102 2.43 15.92 22.21
N ARG A 103 2.22 16.84 21.27
CA ARG A 103 2.98 16.90 20.01
C ARG A 103 4.48 17.18 20.25
N LYS A 104 4.82 18.07 21.17
CA LYS A 104 6.22 18.32 21.57
C LYS A 104 6.80 17.10 22.30
N LYS A 105 6.04 16.47 23.21
CA LYS A 105 6.45 15.26 23.92
C LYS A 105 6.71 14.10 22.95
N LYS A 106 5.84 13.87 21.97
CA LYS A 106 6.06 12.90 20.89
C LYS A 106 7.40 13.15 20.15
N ARG A 107 7.68 14.42 19.80
CA ARG A 107 8.96 14.78 19.17
C ARG A 107 10.17 14.53 20.07
N PHE A 108 10.03 14.76 21.37
CA PHE A 108 11.08 14.48 22.33
C PHE A 108 11.34 12.96 22.46
N GLU A 109 10.29 12.17 22.65
CA GLU A 109 10.42 10.70 22.73
C GLU A 109 11.00 10.11 21.44
N ARG A 110 10.63 10.63 20.26
CA ARG A 110 11.20 10.21 18.97
C ARG A 110 12.72 10.38 18.90
N ARG A 111 13.32 11.30 19.64
CA ARG A 111 14.77 11.45 19.68
C ARG A 111 15.51 10.25 20.32
N ASN A 112 14.78 9.39 21.04
CA ASN A 112 15.35 8.18 21.58
C ASN A 112 15.82 7.20 20.51
N ILE A 113 15.39 7.36 19.24
CA ILE A 113 15.96 6.61 18.12
C ILE A 113 17.48 6.69 18.09
N LYS A 114 18.06 7.87 18.36
CA LYS A 114 19.51 8.04 18.42
C LYS A 114 20.16 7.11 19.46
N LYS A 115 19.61 7.03 20.66
CA LYS A 115 20.11 6.13 21.73
C LYS A 115 20.01 4.66 21.33
N ILE A 116 18.93 4.29 20.62
CA ILE A 116 18.75 2.92 20.14
C ILE A 116 19.83 2.59 19.12
N LEU A 117 20.07 3.47 18.15
CA LEU A 117 21.10 3.29 17.11
C LEU A 117 22.52 3.26 17.69
N GLU A 118 22.78 3.94 18.80
CA GLU A 118 24.08 3.94 19.50
C GLU A 118 24.28 2.70 20.38
N ASN A 119 23.19 2.14 20.96
CA ASN A 119 23.25 1.02 21.90
C ASN A 119 23.13 -0.36 21.22
N GLU A 120 22.44 -0.42 20.07
CA GLU A 120 22.25 -1.65 19.31
C GLU A 120 23.36 -1.81 18.26
N THR A 121 24.00 -2.96 18.24
CA THR A 121 24.88 -3.33 17.14
C THR A 121 24.07 -3.87 15.97
N TYR A 122 24.27 -3.34 14.79
CA TYR A 122 23.65 -3.82 13.55
C TYR A 122 24.61 -3.68 12.36
N ASP A 123 24.48 -4.59 11.41
CA ASP A 123 25.21 -4.53 10.14
C ASP A 123 24.45 -3.68 9.12
N ILE A 124 23.11 -3.82 9.11
CA ILE A 124 22.20 -3.13 8.20
C ILE A 124 21.01 -2.57 8.98
N LEU A 125 20.63 -1.33 8.67
CA LEU A 125 19.38 -0.73 9.13
C LEU A 125 18.44 -0.53 7.94
N ILE A 126 17.22 -1.07 8.03
CA ILE A 126 16.15 -0.86 7.06
C ILE A 126 15.15 0.14 7.63
N ASP A 127 15.19 1.38 7.14
CA ASP A 127 14.15 2.39 7.39
C ASP A 127 13.04 2.26 6.35
N PHE A 128 12.02 1.48 6.69
CA PHE A 128 10.99 1.08 5.73
C PHE A 128 10.05 2.20 5.30
N GLN A 129 10.09 3.36 5.93
CA GLN A 129 9.21 4.49 5.61
C GLN A 129 9.95 5.83 5.51
N GLY A 130 11.30 5.82 5.55
CA GLY A 130 12.11 7.02 5.40
C GLY A 130 11.91 8.03 6.53
N ARG A 131 11.81 7.55 7.78
CA ARG A 131 11.51 8.39 8.93
C ARG A 131 12.70 8.74 9.81
N ILE A 132 13.85 8.11 9.58
CA ILE A 132 15.08 8.40 10.34
C ILE A 132 15.57 9.79 9.99
N PRO A 133 15.93 10.62 11.01
CA PRO A 133 16.46 11.97 10.79
C PRO A 133 17.75 11.99 9.98
N PHE A 134 17.90 12.96 9.09
CA PHE A 134 19.04 13.10 8.17
C PHE A 134 20.42 13.06 8.86
N ASN A 135 20.53 13.63 10.07
CA ASN A 135 21.78 13.66 10.83
C ASN A 135 22.18 12.29 11.41
N LEU A 136 21.28 11.30 11.41
CA LEU A 136 21.52 9.93 11.87
C LEU A 136 21.75 8.95 10.71
N LEU A 137 21.68 9.40 9.47
CA LEU A 137 21.88 8.57 8.29
C LEU A 137 23.35 8.18 8.12
N ASP A 138 23.61 6.95 7.75
CA ASP A 138 24.92 6.43 7.39
C ASP A 138 24.84 5.39 6.25
N ARG A 139 25.99 4.84 5.84
CA ARG A 139 26.10 3.90 4.70
C ARG A 139 25.52 2.51 4.98
N LYS A 140 25.17 2.19 6.23
CA LYS A 140 24.49 0.94 6.61
C LYS A 140 22.98 1.04 6.47
N ILE A 141 22.45 2.22 6.12
CA ILE A 141 21.01 2.47 6.10
C ILE A 141 20.45 2.30 4.69
N ILE A 142 19.45 1.44 4.58
CA ILE A 142 18.58 1.30 3.42
C ILE A 142 17.28 2.04 3.72
N VAL A 143 16.86 2.92 2.83
CA VAL A 143 15.60 3.66 2.99
C VAL A 143 14.61 3.25 1.91
N TRP A 144 13.41 2.79 2.31
CA TRP A 144 12.28 2.55 1.42
C TRP A 144 11.43 3.80 1.24
N GLN A 145 11.03 4.07 0.00
CA GLN A 145 10.10 5.15 -0.33
C GLN A 145 8.82 4.57 -0.93
N HIS A 146 7.68 4.82 -0.27
CA HIS A 146 6.37 4.30 -0.68
C HIS A 146 5.48 5.33 -1.38
N LEU A 147 5.84 6.61 -1.34
CA LEU A 147 5.09 7.69 -1.97
C LEU A 147 5.99 8.48 -2.93
N PRO A 148 5.46 8.93 -4.07
CA PRO A 148 6.21 9.77 -4.98
C PRO A 148 6.61 11.08 -4.29
N SER A 149 7.81 11.59 -4.62
CA SER A 149 8.30 12.88 -4.10
C SER A 149 7.72 14.07 -4.86
N GLY A 150 6.92 13.85 -5.89
CA GLY A 150 6.58 14.89 -6.85
C GLY A 150 7.82 15.39 -7.61
N GLU A 151 7.77 16.63 -8.10
CA GLU A 151 8.92 17.27 -8.72
C GLU A 151 10.02 17.55 -7.67
N ILE A 152 11.22 17.05 -7.89
CA ILE A 152 12.36 17.24 -6.98
C ILE A 152 13.02 18.58 -7.27
N LYS A 153 12.66 19.59 -6.48
CA LYS A 153 13.21 20.95 -6.61
C LYS A 153 14.60 21.10 -5.96
N ASP A 154 14.82 20.47 -4.80
CA ASP A 154 16.10 20.51 -4.09
C ASP A 154 17.02 19.35 -4.51
N LYS A 155 17.64 19.49 -5.69
CA LYS A 155 18.59 18.51 -6.22
C LYS A 155 19.86 18.39 -5.36
N VAL A 156 20.32 19.49 -4.77
CA VAL A 156 21.52 19.50 -3.91
C VAL A 156 21.25 18.77 -2.59
N GLY A 157 20.10 19.01 -1.97
CA GLY A 157 19.68 18.29 -0.77
C GLY A 157 19.48 16.80 -1.02
N LEU A 158 18.86 16.44 -2.15
CA LEU A 158 18.72 15.03 -2.54
C LEU A 158 20.07 14.35 -2.71
N ARG A 159 21.03 14.99 -3.40
CA ARG A 159 22.39 14.47 -3.57
C ARG A 159 23.09 14.23 -2.23
N LYS A 160 23.03 15.20 -1.32
CA LYS A 160 23.58 15.07 0.03
C LYS A 160 22.91 13.90 0.79
N TYR A 161 21.61 13.73 0.63
CA TYR A 161 20.85 12.66 1.24
C TYR A 161 21.29 11.28 0.70
N LEU A 162 21.32 11.10 -0.62
CA LEU A 162 21.73 9.85 -1.25
C LEU A 162 23.16 9.44 -0.92
N ASN A 163 24.09 10.40 -0.85
CA ASN A 163 25.49 10.12 -0.50
C ASN A 163 25.68 9.61 0.93
N LYS A 164 24.75 9.91 1.83
CA LYS A 164 24.79 9.41 3.21
C LYS A 164 24.25 7.98 3.35
N LEU A 165 23.37 7.55 2.46
CA LEU A 165 22.73 6.24 2.53
C LEU A 165 23.62 5.12 1.98
N GLY A 166 23.36 3.88 2.42
CA GLY A 166 23.73 2.68 1.67
C GLY A 166 22.97 2.63 0.36
N LYS A 167 21.66 2.44 0.44
CA LYS A 167 20.74 2.40 -0.72
C LYS A 167 19.41 3.11 -0.42
N LYS A 168 18.81 3.65 -1.48
CA LYS A 168 17.43 4.09 -1.48
C LYS A 168 16.59 3.14 -2.34
N ILE A 169 15.57 2.55 -1.77
CA ILE A 169 14.63 1.69 -2.50
C ILE A 169 13.39 2.49 -2.87
N VAL A 170 13.01 2.39 -4.12
CA VAL A 170 11.75 2.92 -4.66
C VAL A 170 10.90 1.78 -5.19
N ILE A 171 9.58 1.93 -5.16
CA ILE A 171 8.64 0.83 -5.42
C ILE A 171 8.05 0.84 -6.83
N CYS A 172 8.48 1.77 -7.69
CA CYS A 172 8.09 1.82 -9.11
C CYS A 172 9.12 2.59 -9.95
N ASN A 173 9.09 2.39 -11.26
CA ASN A 173 10.01 3.03 -12.21
C ASN A 173 9.83 4.56 -12.27
N ASP A 174 8.60 5.06 -12.13
CA ASP A 174 8.37 6.52 -12.16
C ASP A 174 9.07 7.21 -10.99
N MET A 175 9.11 6.58 -9.81
CA MET A 175 9.88 7.11 -8.69
C MET A 175 11.39 7.07 -8.97
N LYS A 176 11.90 6.01 -9.61
CA LYS A 176 13.30 5.89 -10.01
C LYS A 176 13.66 6.99 -11.01
N LYS A 177 12.87 7.14 -12.09
CA LYS A 177 13.05 8.19 -13.11
C LYS A 177 13.04 9.61 -12.52
N SER A 178 12.16 9.88 -11.54
CA SER A 178 12.11 11.19 -10.86
C SER A 178 13.43 11.51 -10.15
N ILE A 179 14.06 10.53 -9.51
CA ILE A 179 15.37 10.68 -8.86
C ILE A 179 16.48 10.77 -9.91
N GLU A 180 16.43 9.97 -10.97
CA GLU A 180 17.37 9.97 -12.08
C GLU A 180 17.45 11.35 -12.76
N ASN A 181 16.31 11.96 -13.07
CA ASN A 181 16.24 13.31 -13.62
C ASN A 181 16.86 14.38 -12.71
N ALA A 182 16.87 14.14 -11.40
CA ALA A 182 17.46 15.06 -10.43
C ALA A 182 18.94 14.79 -10.13
N THR A 183 19.36 13.51 -10.19
CA THR A 183 20.73 13.07 -9.82
C THR A 183 21.18 11.88 -10.67
N PRO A 184 21.39 12.06 -12.00
CA PRO A 184 21.64 10.96 -12.94
C PRO A 184 22.90 10.16 -12.61
N ASP A 185 23.94 10.81 -12.10
CA ASP A 185 25.22 10.19 -11.75
C ASP A 185 25.19 9.33 -10.47
N LEU A 186 24.14 9.43 -9.65
CA LEU A 186 24.00 8.68 -8.40
C LEU A 186 22.95 7.55 -8.48
N VAL A 187 22.07 7.56 -9.46
CA VAL A 187 20.89 6.68 -9.47
C VAL A 187 21.30 5.20 -9.47
N ASP A 188 22.20 4.78 -10.33
CA ASP A 188 22.57 3.36 -10.45
C ASP A 188 23.33 2.84 -9.22
N SER A 189 24.14 3.69 -8.59
CA SER A 189 24.89 3.31 -7.38
C SER A 189 24.06 3.38 -6.10
N LYS A 190 23.06 4.26 -6.03
CA LYS A 190 22.36 4.62 -4.80
C LYS A 190 20.87 4.25 -4.78
N VAL A 191 20.26 4.02 -5.94
CA VAL A 191 18.82 3.78 -6.05
C VAL A 191 18.55 2.44 -6.71
N LYS A 192 17.76 1.58 -6.03
CA LYS A 192 17.28 0.31 -6.59
C LYS A 192 15.75 0.33 -6.61
N MET A 193 15.16 -0.10 -7.70
CA MET A 193 13.72 -0.29 -7.79
C MET A 193 13.39 -1.71 -7.38
N ILE A 194 12.51 -1.86 -6.38
CA ILE A 194 12.02 -3.15 -5.90
C ILE A 194 10.52 -3.01 -5.67
N TYR A 195 9.72 -3.80 -6.36
CA TYR A 195 8.28 -3.80 -6.19
C TYR A 195 7.87 -4.28 -4.79
N ASN A 196 6.70 -3.87 -4.34
CA ASN A 196 6.03 -4.56 -3.26
C ASN A 196 5.66 -5.97 -3.74
N PHE A 197 5.81 -6.97 -2.87
CA PHE A 197 5.49 -8.35 -3.23
C PHE A 197 4.17 -8.81 -2.58
N PHE A 198 3.66 -9.89 -3.15
CA PHE A 198 2.43 -10.53 -2.69
C PHE A 198 2.63 -12.05 -2.59
N ASP A 199 2.05 -12.65 -1.58
CA ASP A 199 1.92 -14.09 -1.46
C ASP A 199 0.72 -14.53 -2.33
N ILE A 200 1.01 -14.77 -3.62
CA ILE A 200 -0.01 -15.02 -4.65
C ILE A 200 -0.86 -16.24 -4.29
N GLU A 201 -0.24 -17.33 -3.84
CA GLU A 201 -0.95 -18.55 -3.50
C GLU A 201 -1.88 -18.36 -2.29
N LYS A 202 -1.38 -17.66 -1.27
CA LYS A 202 -2.20 -17.30 -0.09
C LYS A 202 -3.36 -16.40 -0.48
N MET A 203 -3.16 -15.43 -1.37
CA MET A 203 -4.25 -14.55 -1.84
C MET A 203 -5.31 -15.32 -2.63
N LYS A 204 -4.89 -16.25 -3.49
CA LYS A 204 -5.81 -17.16 -4.20
C LYS A 204 -6.61 -18.02 -3.22
N GLN A 205 -5.98 -18.62 -2.20
CA GLN A 205 -6.65 -19.36 -1.15
C GLN A 205 -7.65 -18.48 -0.37
N LEU A 206 -7.27 -17.25 -0.03
CA LEU A 206 -8.16 -16.30 0.64
C LEU A 206 -9.34 -15.91 -0.24
N SER A 207 -9.18 -15.80 -1.56
CA SER A 207 -10.26 -15.49 -2.49
C SER A 207 -11.33 -16.59 -2.60
N GLU A 208 -11.00 -17.81 -2.15
CA GLU A 208 -11.92 -18.95 -2.03
C GLU A 208 -12.54 -19.10 -0.63
N ASN A 209 -12.15 -18.26 0.32
CA ASN A 209 -12.56 -18.42 1.71
C ASN A 209 -13.76 -17.51 2.06
N TYR A 210 -14.95 -18.04 1.91
CA TYR A 210 -16.24 -17.38 2.19
C TYR A 210 -16.64 -17.39 3.68
N SER A 211 -15.83 -17.96 4.58
CA SER A 211 -16.19 -18.17 6.00
C SER A 211 -16.40 -16.86 6.77
N LYS A 212 -15.80 -15.77 6.32
CA LYS A 212 -15.90 -14.44 6.95
C LYS A 212 -17.09 -13.62 6.47
N LEU A 213 -17.80 -14.08 5.44
CA LEU A 213 -18.98 -13.38 4.93
C LEU A 213 -20.19 -13.63 5.82
N THR A 214 -20.94 -12.57 6.12
CA THR A 214 -22.27 -12.65 6.75
C THR A 214 -23.28 -13.31 5.79
N SER A 215 -24.42 -13.74 6.32
CA SER A 215 -25.50 -14.32 5.48
C SER A 215 -25.95 -13.36 4.38
N LYS A 216 -26.07 -12.06 4.69
CA LYS A 216 -26.41 -11.02 3.70
C LYS A 216 -25.33 -10.89 2.61
N GLU A 217 -24.06 -10.88 2.97
CA GLU A 217 -22.95 -10.79 2.02
C GLU A 217 -22.86 -12.03 1.12
N LYS A 218 -23.19 -13.21 1.63
CA LYS A 218 -23.30 -14.45 0.83
C LYS A 218 -24.41 -14.39 -0.23
N GLU A 219 -25.46 -13.62 -0.02
CA GLU A 219 -26.47 -13.36 -1.05
C GLU A 219 -25.97 -12.29 -2.04
N LEU A 220 -25.39 -11.18 -1.55
CA LEU A 220 -24.91 -10.11 -2.40
C LEU A 220 -23.82 -10.58 -3.40
N ILE A 221 -22.94 -11.50 -2.99
CA ILE A 221 -21.84 -11.96 -3.83
C ILE A 221 -22.31 -12.81 -5.03
N LYS A 222 -23.56 -13.26 -5.03
CA LYS A 222 -24.19 -13.97 -6.16
C LYS A 222 -24.66 -13.03 -7.27
N ASP A 223 -24.74 -11.74 -6.99
CA ASP A 223 -25.12 -10.74 -7.99
C ASP A 223 -24.07 -10.63 -9.12
N ARG A 224 -24.48 -10.10 -10.25
CA ARG A 224 -23.54 -9.65 -11.27
C ARG A 224 -23.09 -8.24 -10.89
N TYR A 225 -21.80 -8.06 -10.62
CA TYR A 225 -21.26 -6.76 -10.18
C TYR A 225 -19.85 -6.55 -10.67
N PHE A 226 -19.40 -5.29 -10.65
CA PHE A 226 -18.01 -4.91 -10.65
C PHE A 226 -17.64 -4.24 -9.32
N PHE A 227 -16.38 -4.25 -8.98
CA PHE A 227 -15.94 -4.04 -7.61
C PHE A 227 -14.85 -2.98 -7.50
N ALA A 228 -14.96 -2.13 -6.49
CA ALA A 228 -13.91 -1.22 -6.07
C ALA A 228 -13.59 -1.43 -4.59
N CYS A 229 -12.30 -1.34 -4.22
CA CYS A 229 -11.86 -1.49 -2.83
C CYS A 229 -10.78 -0.44 -2.52
N CYS A 230 -11.07 0.49 -1.60
CA CYS A 230 -10.14 1.56 -1.25
C CYS A 230 -10.54 2.24 0.07
N ARG A 231 -9.67 3.11 0.59
CA ARG A 231 -10.13 4.12 1.57
C ARG A 231 -11.11 5.06 0.90
N ILE A 232 -12.19 5.39 1.56
CA ILE A 232 -13.21 6.28 1.00
C ILE A 232 -12.81 7.74 1.31
N ASP A 233 -11.85 8.26 0.55
CA ASP A 233 -11.35 9.62 0.63
C ASP A 233 -11.29 10.27 -0.77
N ARG A 234 -11.04 11.58 -0.83
CA ARG A 234 -11.02 12.35 -2.09
C ARG A 234 -9.95 11.88 -3.08
N GLN A 235 -8.84 11.32 -2.58
CA GLN A 235 -7.77 10.80 -3.42
C GLN A 235 -8.27 9.69 -4.36
N LYS A 236 -9.23 8.89 -3.89
CA LYS A 236 -9.72 7.70 -4.60
C LYS A 236 -10.77 7.99 -5.68
N ASP A 237 -11.24 9.23 -5.77
CA ASP A 237 -12.13 9.74 -6.83
C ASP A 237 -13.31 8.81 -7.14
N LEU A 238 -13.99 8.38 -6.07
CA LEU A 238 -15.21 7.57 -6.21
C LEU A 238 -16.37 8.36 -6.86
N ASP A 239 -16.28 9.68 -6.92
CA ASP A 239 -17.22 10.53 -7.67
C ASP A 239 -17.22 10.14 -9.15
N THR A 240 -16.05 10.09 -9.80
CA THR A 240 -15.91 9.66 -11.19
C THR A 240 -16.48 8.27 -11.42
N LEU A 241 -16.27 7.33 -10.50
CA LEU A 241 -16.82 5.97 -10.60
C LEU A 241 -18.35 5.95 -10.49
N ILE A 242 -18.92 6.66 -9.50
CA ILE A 242 -20.38 6.74 -9.30
C ILE A 242 -21.07 7.45 -10.46
N GLU A 243 -20.49 8.54 -10.97
CA GLU A 243 -21.02 9.27 -12.10
C GLU A 243 -20.95 8.46 -13.40
N SER A 244 -19.87 7.69 -13.62
CA SER A 244 -19.79 6.76 -14.75
C SER A 244 -20.84 5.66 -14.66
N TYR A 245 -21.11 5.16 -13.45
CA TYR A 245 -22.19 4.19 -13.23
C TYR A 245 -23.56 4.78 -13.56
N LYS A 246 -23.83 6.02 -13.16
CA LYS A 246 -25.06 6.74 -13.50
C LYS A 246 -25.25 6.80 -15.04
N ILE A 247 -24.21 7.18 -15.78
CA ILE A 247 -24.25 7.22 -17.26
C ILE A 247 -24.61 5.84 -17.82
N LEU A 248 -23.96 4.79 -17.33
CA LEU A 248 -24.20 3.41 -17.76
C LEU A 248 -25.64 2.97 -17.49
N LYS A 249 -26.19 3.35 -16.32
CA LYS A 249 -27.56 3.00 -15.95
C LYS A 249 -28.61 3.75 -16.78
N GLU A 250 -28.43 5.05 -16.95
CA GLU A 250 -29.39 5.91 -17.68
C GLU A 250 -29.38 5.66 -19.19
N GLN A 251 -28.19 5.49 -19.79
CA GLN A 251 -28.07 5.39 -21.26
C GLN A 251 -28.11 3.95 -21.77
N TYR A 252 -27.66 2.98 -20.99
CA TYR A 252 -27.47 1.59 -21.45
C TYR A 252 -28.22 0.57 -20.58
N ASN A 253 -28.89 1.03 -19.50
CA ASN A 253 -29.68 0.19 -18.58
C ASN A 253 -28.96 -1.10 -18.16
N ILE A 254 -27.67 -0.99 -17.81
CA ILE A 254 -26.87 -2.14 -17.36
C ILE A 254 -27.54 -2.86 -16.18
N LYS A 255 -27.27 -4.15 -16.05
CA LYS A 255 -27.84 -5.00 -14.98
C LYS A 255 -26.84 -5.24 -13.84
N GLU A 256 -25.57 -5.07 -14.10
CA GLU A 256 -24.51 -5.25 -13.13
C GLU A 256 -24.56 -4.15 -12.07
N LYS A 257 -24.32 -4.53 -10.81
CA LYS A 257 -24.21 -3.60 -9.68
C LYS A 257 -22.79 -3.11 -9.52
N LEU A 258 -22.61 -2.03 -8.77
CA LEU A 258 -21.33 -1.55 -8.30
C LEU A 258 -21.21 -1.79 -6.80
N TYR A 259 -20.23 -2.58 -6.38
CA TYR A 259 -19.93 -2.78 -4.96
C TYR A 259 -18.63 -2.06 -4.59
N ILE A 260 -18.69 -1.27 -3.51
CA ILE A 260 -17.57 -0.47 -3.01
C ILE A 260 -17.24 -0.92 -1.59
N ALA A 261 -16.06 -1.50 -1.40
CA ALA A 261 -15.55 -1.86 -0.07
C ALA A 261 -14.58 -0.80 0.45
N GLY A 262 -14.70 -0.49 1.73
CA GLY A 262 -13.82 0.44 2.44
C GLY A 262 -14.55 1.32 3.43
N ILE A 263 -13.75 2.14 4.11
CA ILE A 263 -14.21 3.15 5.07
C ILE A 263 -13.45 4.46 4.81
N GLY A 264 -13.99 5.59 5.22
CA GLY A 264 -13.35 6.89 5.12
C GLY A 264 -14.32 8.06 5.26
N ASP A 265 -13.76 9.26 5.34
CA ASP A 265 -14.49 10.49 5.70
C ASP A 265 -15.48 10.95 4.61
N GLU A 266 -15.32 10.50 3.36
CA GLU A 266 -16.19 10.87 2.24
C GLU A 266 -17.42 9.95 2.10
N LYS A 267 -17.54 8.88 2.93
CA LYS A 267 -18.59 7.87 2.77
C LYS A 267 -20.00 8.48 2.80
N GLU A 268 -20.33 9.27 3.83
CA GLU A 268 -21.66 9.87 3.99
C GLU A 268 -22.04 10.80 2.82
N ARG A 269 -21.04 11.56 2.32
CA ARG A 269 -21.23 12.42 1.14
C ARG A 269 -21.53 11.60 -0.12
N LEU A 270 -20.77 10.53 -0.34
CA LEU A 270 -20.95 9.67 -1.51
C LEU A 270 -22.26 8.87 -1.44
N GLU A 271 -22.67 8.40 -0.26
CA GLU A 271 -23.99 7.78 -0.07
C GLU A 271 -25.13 8.78 -0.39
N SER A 272 -24.97 10.05 0.02
CA SER A 272 -25.93 11.12 -0.34
C SER A 272 -25.94 11.39 -1.85
N LEU A 273 -24.78 11.33 -2.52
CA LEU A 273 -24.68 11.46 -3.97
C LEU A 273 -25.41 10.31 -4.69
N VAL A 274 -25.18 9.06 -4.27
CA VAL A 274 -25.86 7.88 -4.80
C VAL A 274 -27.37 7.99 -4.64
N LYS A 275 -27.84 8.45 -3.48
CA LYS A 275 -29.26 8.69 -3.19
C LYS A 275 -29.85 9.78 -4.11
N SER A 276 -29.12 10.85 -4.36
CA SER A 276 -29.57 11.92 -5.25
C SER A 276 -29.78 11.45 -6.70
N TYR A 277 -29.14 10.34 -7.07
CA TYR A 277 -29.28 9.69 -8.36
C TYR A 277 -30.30 8.52 -8.36
N ASN A 278 -30.93 8.20 -7.20
CA ASN A 278 -31.83 7.05 -6.99
C ASN A 278 -31.17 5.71 -7.34
N LEU A 279 -29.89 5.54 -6.97
CA LEU A 279 -29.07 4.36 -7.31
C LEU A 279 -28.69 3.51 -6.08
N GLU A 280 -29.41 3.64 -4.93
CA GLU A 280 -29.06 2.95 -3.67
C GLU A 280 -29.20 1.42 -3.76
N LYS A 281 -29.99 0.91 -4.71
CA LYS A 281 -30.16 -0.53 -4.95
C LYS A 281 -29.05 -1.11 -5.83
N GLU A 282 -28.44 -0.28 -6.62
CA GLU A 282 -27.43 -0.64 -7.61
C GLU A 282 -25.99 -0.42 -7.12
N ILE A 283 -25.75 0.68 -6.38
CA ILE A 283 -24.45 1.02 -5.82
C ILE A 283 -24.45 0.74 -4.32
N VAL A 284 -23.68 -0.26 -3.88
CA VAL A 284 -23.69 -0.73 -2.49
C VAL A 284 -22.34 -0.52 -1.83
N PHE A 285 -22.32 0.25 -0.74
CA PHE A 285 -21.16 0.39 0.13
C PHE A 285 -21.13 -0.77 1.14
N LEU A 286 -20.12 -1.65 1.00
CA LEU A 286 -19.98 -2.86 1.82
C LEU A 286 -19.32 -2.60 3.18
N GLY A 287 -18.78 -1.36 3.40
CA GLY A 287 -17.98 -1.08 4.58
C GLY A 287 -16.60 -1.76 4.54
N LEU A 288 -15.96 -1.88 5.71
CA LEU A 288 -14.66 -2.54 5.83
C LEU A 288 -14.80 -4.04 5.60
N GLN A 289 -14.10 -4.55 4.60
CA GLN A 289 -14.02 -5.98 4.32
C GLN A 289 -12.68 -6.54 4.80
N LEU A 290 -12.71 -7.51 5.73
CA LEU A 290 -11.50 -8.16 6.24
C LEU A 290 -10.85 -9.08 5.20
N ASN A 291 -11.63 -9.59 4.27
CA ASN A 291 -11.18 -10.39 3.14
C ASN A 291 -11.81 -9.87 1.84
N PRO A 292 -11.27 -8.79 1.25
CA PRO A 292 -11.82 -8.23 0.01
C PRO A 292 -11.59 -9.12 -1.21
N TYR A 293 -10.68 -10.09 -1.13
CA TYR A 293 -10.29 -10.95 -2.25
C TYR A 293 -11.44 -11.84 -2.74
N VAL A 294 -12.34 -12.26 -1.84
CA VAL A 294 -13.55 -13.00 -2.23
C VAL A 294 -14.45 -12.13 -3.14
N TRP A 295 -14.60 -10.85 -2.81
CA TRP A 295 -15.36 -9.90 -3.61
C TRP A 295 -14.70 -9.60 -4.95
N MET A 296 -13.36 -9.39 -4.95
CA MET A 296 -12.58 -9.16 -6.18
C MET A 296 -12.73 -10.33 -7.14
N LYS A 297 -12.56 -11.57 -6.64
CA LYS A 297 -12.62 -12.78 -7.45
C LYS A 297 -13.98 -12.97 -8.13
N ASN A 298 -15.08 -12.74 -7.42
CA ASN A 298 -16.44 -12.97 -7.93
C ASN A 298 -16.98 -11.79 -8.76
N ALA A 299 -16.27 -10.65 -8.79
CA ALA A 299 -16.62 -9.53 -9.63
C ALA A 299 -16.36 -9.81 -11.12
N LYS A 300 -17.14 -9.19 -12.00
CA LYS A 300 -16.85 -9.20 -13.44
C LYS A 300 -15.47 -8.63 -13.75
N PHE A 301 -15.10 -7.54 -13.05
CA PHE A 301 -13.80 -6.88 -13.08
C PHE A 301 -13.62 -5.99 -11.86
N PHE A 302 -12.37 -5.62 -11.60
CA PHE A 302 -12.00 -4.67 -10.57
C PHE A 302 -11.82 -3.27 -11.17
N VAL A 303 -12.30 -2.22 -10.48
CA VAL A 303 -12.17 -0.82 -10.91
C VAL A 303 -11.42 0.01 -9.87
N HIS A 304 -10.48 0.82 -10.35
CA HIS A 304 -9.69 1.76 -9.57
C HIS A 304 -9.74 3.15 -10.21
N SER A 305 -10.10 4.21 -9.47
CA SER A 305 -10.39 5.54 -10.01
C SER A 305 -9.52 6.67 -9.47
N SER A 306 -8.48 6.40 -8.70
CA SER A 306 -7.69 7.40 -7.96
C SER A 306 -7.15 8.55 -8.81
N HIS A 307 -7.00 9.72 -8.18
CA HIS A 307 -6.32 10.87 -8.78
C HIS A 307 -4.80 10.74 -8.82
N TYR A 308 -4.20 10.07 -7.85
CA TYR A 308 -2.75 9.81 -7.75
C TYR A 308 -2.46 8.66 -6.80
N GLU A 309 -1.36 7.94 -7.04
CA GLU A 309 -0.91 6.81 -6.21
C GLU A 309 0.62 6.80 -6.05
N GLY A 310 1.12 5.84 -5.29
CA GLY A 310 2.51 5.42 -5.34
C GLY A 310 2.65 4.17 -6.22
N LEU A 311 2.42 3.01 -5.64
CA LEU A 311 2.17 1.76 -6.34
C LEU A 311 0.88 1.18 -5.75
N PRO A 312 -0.27 1.30 -6.41
CA PRO A 312 -1.56 0.90 -5.83
C PRO A 312 -1.65 -0.61 -5.68
N THR A 313 -1.43 -1.09 -4.45
CA THR A 313 -1.46 -2.52 -4.11
C THR A 313 -2.78 -3.17 -4.52
N VAL A 314 -3.89 -2.43 -4.42
CA VAL A 314 -5.22 -2.95 -4.76
C VAL A 314 -5.38 -3.27 -6.26
N VAL A 315 -4.63 -2.59 -7.15
CA VAL A 315 -4.60 -2.90 -8.58
C VAL A 315 -3.88 -4.24 -8.81
N ILE A 316 -2.76 -4.47 -8.11
CA ILE A 316 -2.04 -5.75 -8.14
C ILE A 316 -2.90 -6.85 -7.51
N GLU A 317 -3.56 -6.57 -6.38
CA GLU A 317 -4.49 -7.50 -5.74
C GLU A 317 -5.65 -7.89 -6.68
N GLY A 318 -6.17 -6.92 -7.46
CA GLY A 318 -7.17 -7.16 -8.51
C GLY A 318 -6.64 -8.05 -9.64
N LEU A 319 -5.41 -7.85 -10.10
CA LEU A 319 -4.78 -8.73 -11.10
C LEU A 319 -4.61 -10.16 -10.57
N ILE A 320 -4.17 -10.32 -9.32
CA ILE A 320 -3.95 -11.65 -8.71
C ILE A 320 -5.26 -12.42 -8.55
N THR A 321 -6.35 -11.75 -8.14
CA THR A 321 -7.58 -12.42 -7.72
C THR A 321 -8.65 -12.49 -8.81
N ASN A 322 -8.71 -11.52 -9.71
CA ASN A 322 -9.69 -11.43 -10.79
C ASN A 322 -9.07 -11.52 -12.20
N GLY A 323 -7.88 -10.92 -12.36
CA GLY A 323 -7.19 -10.83 -13.64
C GLY A 323 -7.69 -9.72 -14.58
N MET A 324 -8.90 -9.20 -14.40
CA MET A 324 -9.43 -8.09 -15.19
C MET A 324 -9.53 -6.82 -14.36
N VAL A 325 -8.73 -5.81 -14.71
CA VAL A 325 -8.65 -4.54 -14.00
C VAL A 325 -8.85 -3.36 -14.96
N ILE A 326 -9.69 -2.41 -14.54
CA ILE A 326 -9.84 -1.09 -15.15
C ILE A 326 -9.28 -0.08 -14.15
N SER A 327 -8.33 0.75 -14.54
CA SER A 327 -7.72 1.75 -13.64
C SER A 327 -7.64 3.12 -14.28
N SER A 328 -7.81 4.16 -13.47
CA SER A 328 -7.40 5.50 -13.88
C SER A 328 -5.90 5.50 -14.21
N ASP A 329 -5.52 6.21 -15.24
CA ASP A 329 -4.13 6.45 -15.65
C ASP A 329 -3.54 7.58 -14.79
N CYS A 330 -3.63 7.42 -13.49
CA CYS A 330 -3.16 8.44 -12.57
C CYS A 330 -1.63 8.41 -12.40
N PRO A 331 -1.04 9.56 -12.01
CA PRO A 331 0.38 9.61 -11.71
C PRO A 331 0.77 8.56 -10.68
N THR A 332 1.76 7.86 -11.04
CA THR A 332 2.53 6.71 -10.60
C THR A 332 1.76 5.41 -10.37
N GLY A 333 2.34 4.33 -10.86
CA GLY A 333 1.97 2.96 -10.58
C GLY A 333 0.97 2.30 -11.52
N PRO A 334 -0.26 2.77 -11.76
CA PRO A 334 -1.25 2.03 -12.55
C PRO A 334 -0.76 1.67 -13.96
N ARG A 335 -0.21 2.63 -14.69
CA ARG A 335 0.37 2.43 -16.03
C ARG A 335 1.47 1.37 -16.03
N GLU A 336 2.35 1.42 -15.04
CA GLU A 336 3.42 0.45 -14.88
C GLU A 336 2.90 -0.95 -14.51
N ILE A 337 1.95 -1.03 -13.57
CA ILE A 337 1.33 -2.31 -13.17
C ILE A 337 0.62 -2.95 -14.36
N LEU A 338 -0.13 -2.16 -15.13
CA LEU A 338 -0.92 -2.64 -16.26
C LEU A 338 -0.14 -2.65 -17.59
N GLU A 339 1.20 -2.48 -17.56
CA GLU A 339 2.08 -2.52 -18.74
C GLU A 339 1.54 -1.68 -19.92
N ASP A 340 1.30 -0.39 -19.67
CA ASP A 340 0.75 0.53 -20.66
C ASP A 340 -0.59 0.07 -21.26
N GLY A 341 -1.40 -0.69 -20.51
CA GLY A 341 -2.70 -1.20 -20.93
C GLY A 341 -2.68 -2.59 -21.57
N LYS A 342 -1.56 -3.33 -21.53
CA LYS A 342 -1.47 -4.71 -22.04
C LYS A 342 -2.18 -5.72 -21.16
N VAL A 343 -2.14 -5.51 -19.82
CA VAL A 343 -2.70 -6.45 -18.84
C VAL A 343 -3.93 -5.91 -18.09
N GLY A 344 -4.55 -4.86 -18.61
CA GLY A 344 -5.74 -4.21 -18.08
C GLY A 344 -6.05 -2.95 -18.87
N ILE A 345 -7.08 -2.22 -18.51
CA ILE A 345 -7.49 -1.02 -19.25
C ILE A 345 -7.22 0.23 -18.42
N LEU A 346 -6.60 1.23 -19.05
CA LEU A 346 -6.39 2.55 -18.49
C LEU A 346 -7.41 3.54 -19.06
N PHE A 347 -7.90 4.45 -18.20
CA PHE A 347 -8.74 5.57 -18.61
C PHE A 347 -8.21 6.89 -17.99
N PRO A 348 -8.42 8.07 -18.61
CA PRO A 348 -7.95 9.34 -18.09
C PRO A 348 -8.54 9.67 -16.71
N VAL A 349 -7.73 10.24 -15.83
CA VAL A 349 -8.16 10.65 -14.48
C VAL A 349 -9.35 11.61 -14.57
N GLY A 350 -10.41 11.35 -13.79
CA GLY A 350 -11.62 12.17 -13.74
C GLY A 350 -12.54 12.05 -14.96
N ASP A 351 -12.20 11.22 -15.94
CA ASP A 351 -13.01 11.04 -17.15
C ASP A 351 -14.13 10.01 -16.93
N ARG A 352 -15.24 10.47 -16.38
CA ARG A 352 -16.46 9.67 -16.15
C ARG A 352 -17.05 9.08 -17.44
N ASN A 353 -17.00 9.83 -18.56
CA ASN A 353 -17.52 9.37 -19.83
C ASN A 353 -16.62 8.29 -20.45
N GLY A 354 -15.30 8.49 -20.38
CA GLY A 354 -14.30 7.51 -20.80
C GLY A 354 -14.41 6.22 -19.98
N LEU A 355 -14.54 6.33 -18.65
CA LEU A 355 -14.73 5.17 -17.78
C LEU A 355 -16.03 4.43 -18.13
N ALA A 356 -17.16 5.12 -18.33
CA ALA A 356 -18.42 4.50 -18.73
C ALA A 356 -18.27 3.73 -20.06
N LYS A 357 -17.62 4.31 -21.06
CA LYS A 357 -17.35 3.65 -22.35
C LYS A 357 -16.49 2.40 -22.19
N VAL A 358 -15.43 2.48 -21.37
CA VAL A 358 -14.56 1.33 -21.09
C VAL A 358 -15.32 0.21 -20.37
N ILE A 359 -16.10 0.54 -19.35
CA ILE A 359 -16.93 -0.44 -18.63
C ILE A 359 -17.91 -1.11 -19.58
N LEU A 360 -18.62 -0.35 -20.39
CA LEU A 360 -19.57 -0.89 -21.38
C LEU A 360 -18.89 -1.84 -22.37
N LYS A 361 -17.70 -1.46 -22.87
CA LYS A 361 -16.91 -2.32 -23.77
C LYS A 361 -16.56 -3.65 -23.11
N VAL A 362 -16.15 -3.64 -21.85
CA VAL A 362 -15.79 -4.85 -21.09
C VAL A 362 -17.01 -5.72 -20.80
N LEU A 363 -18.15 -5.11 -20.41
CA LEU A 363 -19.40 -5.83 -20.16
C LEU A 363 -19.91 -6.60 -21.39
N ASN A 364 -19.67 -6.07 -22.60
CA ASN A 364 -20.14 -6.63 -23.85
C ASN A 364 -19.10 -7.49 -24.59
N ASN A 365 -17.92 -7.75 -24.00
CA ASN A 365 -16.85 -8.48 -24.70
C ASN A 365 -16.12 -9.44 -23.74
N GLU A 366 -16.62 -10.66 -23.68
CA GLU A 366 -16.05 -11.72 -22.82
C GLU A 366 -14.66 -12.17 -23.32
N ASP A 367 -14.41 -12.20 -24.61
CA ASP A 367 -13.10 -12.53 -25.18
C ASP A 367 -12.02 -11.53 -24.73
N LEU A 368 -12.39 -10.25 -24.66
CA LEU A 368 -11.51 -9.20 -24.15
C LEU A 368 -11.17 -9.42 -22.67
N VAL A 369 -12.15 -9.81 -21.87
CA VAL A 369 -11.96 -10.10 -20.43
C VAL A 369 -11.00 -11.28 -20.27
N GLU A 370 -11.23 -12.36 -21.03
CA GLU A 370 -10.38 -13.56 -20.94
C GLU A 370 -8.95 -13.29 -21.41
N LYS A 371 -8.79 -12.53 -22.50
CA LYS A 371 -7.46 -12.07 -22.93
C LYS A 371 -6.69 -11.37 -21.81
N TYR A 372 -7.32 -10.42 -21.11
CA TYR A 372 -6.65 -9.71 -20.01
C TYR A 372 -6.35 -10.62 -18.82
N ARG A 373 -7.22 -11.57 -18.52
CA ARG A 373 -6.99 -12.58 -17.47
C ARG A 373 -5.76 -13.44 -17.76
N GLU A 374 -5.59 -13.87 -19.01
CA GLU A 374 -4.40 -14.65 -19.41
C GLU A 374 -3.10 -13.82 -19.34
N GLU A 375 -3.12 -12.57 -19.80
CA GLU A 375 -1.94 -11.70 -19.68
C GLU A 375 -1.62 -11.35 -18.21
N ALA A 376 -2.64 -11.16 -17.37
CA ALA A 376 -2.45 -10.92 -15.95
C ALA A 376 -1.71 -12.08 -15.26
N LYS A 377 -1.96 -13.34 -15.63
CA LYS A 377 -1.26 -14.52 -15.08
C LYS A 377 0.25 -14.45 -15.21
N LYS A 378 0.76 -13.87 -16.31
CA LYS A 378 2.20 -13.65 -16.51
C LYS A 378 2.71 -12.49 -15.69
N ARG A 379 1.94 -11.39 -15.68
CA ARG A 379 2.34 -10.15 -15.00
C ARG A 379 2.45 -10.28 -13.50
N ILE A 380 1.57 -11.03 -12.84
CA ILE A 380 1.58 -11.19 -11.38
C ILE A 380 2.88 -11.83 -10.85
N GLU A 381 3.59 -12.61 -11.67
CA GLU A 381 4.87 -13.19 -11.27
C GLU A 381 5.93 -12.13 -10.95
N ASP A 382 5.84 -10.95 -11.56
CA ASP A 382 6.73 -9.82 -11.26
C ASP A 382 6.57 -9.29 -9.83
N PHE A 383 5.43 -9.57 -9.22
CA PHE A 383 5.09 -9.18 -7.84
C PHE A 383 5.15 -10.38 -6.87
N SER A 384 5.68 -11.52 -7.32
CA SER A 384 5.70 -12.73 -6.50
C SER A 384 6.70 -12.64 -5.34
N LYS A 385 6.37 -13.32 -4.25
CA LYS A 385 7.23 -13.47 -3.08
C LYS A 385 8.59 -14.09 -3.43
N GLU A 386 8.59 -15.07 -4.34
CA GLU A 386 9.80 -15.79 -4.73
C GLU A 386 10.77 -14.87 -5.49
N ARG A 387 10.28 -14.01 -6.36
CA ARG A 387 11.11 -13.02 -7.05
C ARG A 387 11.69 -12.02 -6.06
N MET A 388 10.85 -11.45 -5.19
CA MET A 388 11.33 -10.48 -4.20
C MET A 388 12.31 -11.06 -3.20
N LYS A 389 12.17 -12.33 -2.83
CA LYS A 389 13.14 -13.03 -1.97
C LYS A 389 14.55 -12.99 -2.57
N LYS A 390 14.69 -13.22 -3.87
CA LYS A 390 15.99 -13.14 -4.57
C LYS A 390 16.52 -11.71 -4.56
N GLU A 391 15.71 -10.73 -4.97
CA GLU A 391 16.10 -9.31 -5.06
C GLU A 391 16.52 -8.72 -3.70
N ILE A 392 15.85 -9.15 -2.59
CA ILE A 392 16.21 -8.72 -1.23
C ILE A 392 17.52 -9.33 -0.77
N ILE A 393 17.75 -10.61 -1.03
CA ILE A 393 19.03 -11.25 -0.68
C ILE A 393 20.19 -10.55 -1.41
N GLU A 394 20.05 -10.35 -2.73
CA GLU A 394 21.04 -9.61 -3.52
C GLU A 394 21.29 -8.20 -2.97
N LEU A 395 20.22 -7.46 -2.62
CA LEU A 395 20.34 -6.12 -2.03
C LEU A 395 21.12 -6.14 -0.71
N LEU A 396 20.84 -7.10 0.18
CA LEU A 396 21.48 -7.18 1.50
C LEU A 396 22.90 -7.72 1.44
N ASP A 397 23.27 -8.41 0.37
CA ASP A 397 24.63 -8.87 0.13
C ASP A 397 25.52 -7.78 -0.51
N GLU A 398 24.92 -6.78 -1.19
CA GLU A 398 25.60 -5.62 -1.74
C GLU A 398 26.08 -4.61 -0.66
N ILE A 399 25.58 -4.69 0.60
CA ILE A 399 25.84 -3.75 1.69
C ILE A 399 26.68 -4.42 2.78
#